data_c6d899637ec206fc72a8e66ed67a8d4e
#
_entry.id   c6d899637ec206fc72a8e66ed67a8d4e
#
_cell.length_a   1.000
_cell.length_b   1.000
_cell.length_c   1.000
_cell.angle_alpha   90.00
_cell.angle_beta   90.00
_cell.angle_gamma   90.00
#
_symmetry.space_group_name_H-M   'P 1'
#
loop_
_entity.id
_entity.type
_entity.pdbx_description
1 polymer ?
#
loop_
_entity_poly.entity_id
_entity_poly.type
_entity_poly.pdbx_seq_one_letter_code
_entity_poly.pdbx_strand_id
1 'polypeptide(L)' 'MNTIQWLEIIDLAEELKCSVKSVYNYREEGTFLPGIHFYTVGKGKIRGKHIYNLQKCRKALVDRTKKKNLNRL' A
#
# COMPACT_ATOMS: atom_id res chain seq x y z
N MET A 1 -13.16 17.41 -4.40
CA MET A 1 -11.83 17.33 -4.98
C MET A 1 -11.02 16.24 -4.35
N ASN A 2 -10.41 15.42 -5.19
CA ASN A 2 -9.63 14.30 -4.68
C ASN A 2 -8.23 14.74 -4.34
N THR A 3 -7.92 14.71 -3.06
CA THR A 3 -6.58 15.01 -2.60
C THR A 3 -5.82 13.71 -2.45
N ILE A 4 -4.74 13.57 -3.21
CA ILE A 4 -3.91 12.38 -3.10
C ILE A 4 -2.96 12.57 -1.92
N GLN A 5 -2.98 11.63 -1.00
CA GLN A 5 -2.08 11.64 0.14
C GLN A 5 -0.96 10.63 -0.05
N TRP A 6 0.26 11.11 0.11
CA TRP A 6 1.46 10.28 0.02
C TRP A 6 2.02 10.11 1.42
N LEU A 7 2.08 8.87 1.88
CA LEU A 7 2.44 8.56 3.26
C LEU A 7 3.61 7.59 3.34
N GLU A 8 4.38 7.72 4.42
CA GLU A 8 5.37 6.72 4.75
C GLU A 8 4.66 5.50 5.34
N ILE A 9 5.39 4.39 5.43
CA ILE A 9 4.78 3.12 5.81
C ILE A 9 4.07 3.15 7.17
N ILE A 10 4.63 3.85 8.14
CA ILE A 10 4.03 3.91 9.47
C ILE A 10 2.68 4.61 9.41
N ASP A 11 2.64 5.74 8.74
CA ASP A 11 1.41 6.51 8.60
C ASP A 11 0.39 5.76 7.74
N LEU A 12 0.86 5.09 6.70
CA LEU A 12 -0.03 4.29 5.87
C LEU A 12 -0.71 3.19 6.69
N ALA A 13 0.08 2.48 7.49
CA ALA A 13 -0.46 1.40 8.31
C ALA A 13 -1.53 1.93 9.26
N GLU A 14 -1.30 3.08 9.87
CA GLU A 14 -2.30 3.70 10.75
C GLU A 14 -3.59 4.02 10.00
N GLU A 15 -3.47 4.62 8.82
CA GLU A 15 -4.65 4.99 8.04
C GLU A 15 -5.43 3.77 7.57
N LEU A 16 -4.72 2.69 7.26
CA LEU A 16 -5.35 1.45 6.81
C LEU A 16 -5.78 0.56 7.98
N LYS A 17 -5.51 0.99 9.20
CA LYS A 17 -5.86 0.23 10.40
C LYS A 17 -5.22 -1.15 10.42
N CYS A 18 -3.95 -1.22 10.04
CA CYS A 18 -3.22 -2.48 10.05
C CYS A 18 -1.81 -2.25 10.57
N SER A 19 -1.03 -3.32 10.65
CA SER A 19 0.36 -3.22 11.11
C SER A 19 1.29 -2.95 9.93
N VAL A 20 2.50 -2.46 10.26
CA VAL A 20 3.53 -2.28 9.24
C VAL A 20 3.86 -3.62 8.58
N LYS A 21 3.84 -4.69 9.35
CA LYS A 21 4.09 -6.03 8.80
C LYS A 21 3.05 -6.39 7.74
N SER A 22 1.80 -6.01 7.97
CA SER A 22 0.74 -6.27 6.99
C SER A 22 1.01 -5.55 5.68
N VAL A 23 1.52 -4.30 5.75
CA VAL A 23 1.87 -3.55 4.55
C VAL A 23 2.96 -4.28 3.76
N TYR A 24 3.98 -4.79 4.45
CA TYR A 24 5.03 -5.58 3.79
C TYR A 24 4.44 -6.81 3.11
N ASN A 25 3.52 -7.49 3.78
CA ASN A 25 2.89 -8.68 3.22
C ASN A 25 2.10 -8.34 1.95
N TYR A 26 1.38 -7.23 1.95
CA TYR A 26 0.63 -6.80 0.77
C TYR A 26 1.56 -6.49 -0.40
N ARG A 27 2.74 -5.94 -0.12
CA ARG A 27 3.73 -5.70 -1.16
C ARG A 27 4.24 -7.02 -1.74
N GLU A 28 4.53 -7.98 -0.88
CA GLU A 28 5.06 -9.27 -1.32
C GLU A 28 4.04 -10.08 -2.11
N GLU A 29 2.79 -10.02 -1.71
CA GLU A 29 1.76 -10.77 -2.43
C GLU A 29 1.31 -10.09 -3.73
N GLY A 30 1.79 -8.88 -4.00
CA GLY A 30 1.47 -8.19 -5.24
C GLY A 30 0.23 -7.32 -5.18
N THR A 31 -0.35 -7.13 -4.00
CA THR A 31 -1.48 -6.23 -3.84
C THR A 31 -1.04 -4.78 -4.02
N PHE A 32 0.13 -4.44 -3.49
CA PHE A 32 0.73 -3.12 -3.67
C PHE A 32 1.88 -3.24 -4.65
N LEU A 33 1.73 -2.63 -5.82
CA LEU A 33 2.71 -2.72 -6.89
C LEU A 33 3.57 -1.46 -6.99
N PRO A 34 4.88 -1.63 -7.21
CA PRO A 34 5.75 -0.46 -7.36
C PRO A 34 5.38 0.35 -8.59
N GLY A 35 5.46 1.66 -8.47
CA GLY A 35 5.12 2.57 -9.56
C GLY A 35 3.64 2.88 -9.66
N ILE A 36 2.78 2.07 -9.03
CA ILE A 36 1.33 2.27 -9.04
C ILE A 36 0.86 2.67 -7.65
N HIS A 37 1.19 1.86 -6.65
CA HIS A 37 0.73 2.08 -5.29
C HIS A 37 1.78 2.78 -4.43
N PHE A 38 3.03 2.67 -4.80
CA PHE A 38 4.09 3.31 -4.05
C PHE A 38 5.30 3.56 -4.95
N TYR A 39 6.18 4.45 -4.49
CA TYR A 39 7.46 4.65 -5.16
C TYR A 39 8.55 4.75 -4.10
N THR A 40 9.79 4.62 -4.53
CA THR A 40 10.94 4.64 -3.65
C THR A 40 11.74 5.90 -3.86
N VAL A 41 12.10 6.57 -2.77
CA VAL A 41 12.98 7.72 -2.82
C VAL A 41 14.28 7.38 -2.10
N GLY A 42 15.37 7.98 -2.53
CA GLY A 42 16.66 7.70 -1.93
C GLY A 42 17.68 7.46 -3.01
N LYS A 43 18.96 7.47 -2.63
CA LYS A 43 20.04 7.31 -3.58
C LYS A 43 20.99 6.22 -3.17
N GLY A 44 21.43 5.46 -4.17
CA GLY A 44 22.53 4.55 -4.04
C GLY A 44 22.37 3.49 -2.99
N LYS A 45 23.35 3.41 -2.10
CA LYS A 45 23.40 2.33 -1.12
C LYS A 45 22.53 2.55 0.09
N ILE A 46 21.96 3.73 0.23
CA ILE A 46 21.10 4.02 1.37
C ILE A 46 19.73 3.42 1.09
N ARG A 47 19.16 2.78 2.08
CA ARG A 47 17.83 2.21 1.96
C ARG A 47 16.85 3.26 1.50
N GLY A 48 16.22 2.99 0.38
CA GLY A 48 15.20 3.88 -0.12
C GLY A 48 14.01 3.89 0.81
N LYS A 49 13.40 5.06 0.91
CA LYS A 49 12.17 5.22 1.65
C LYS A 49 11.02 4.95 0.70
N HIS A 50 10.03 4.20 1.12
CA HIS A 50 8.86 3.94 0.30
C HIS A 50 7.76 4.93 0.64
N ILE A 51 7.20 5.55 -0.37
CA ILE A 51 6.12 6.51 -0.23
C ILE A 51 4.90 5.95 -0.91
N TYR A 52 3.81 5.84 -0.18
CA TYR A 52 2.60 5.14 -0.63
C TYR A 52 1.48 6.11 -0.96
N ASN A 53 0.75 5.79 -2.03
CA ASN A 53 -0.47 6.52 -2.38
C ASN A 53 -1.61 5.93 -1.57
N LEU A 54 -2.08 6.66 -0.56
CA LEU A 54 -3.11 6.17 0.35
C LEU A 54 -4.37 5.73 -0.39
N GLN A 55 -4.85 6.54 -1.32
CA GLN A 55 -6.09 6.25 -2.02
C GLN A 55 -5.99 4.97 -2.84
N LYS A 56 -4.90 4.79 -3.56
CA LYS A 56 -4.72 3.59 -4.37
C LYS A 56 -4.51 2.34 -3.51
N CYS A 57 -3.78 2.49 -2.40
CA CYS A 57 -3.61 1.36 -1.48
C CYS A 57 -4.94 0.94 -0.87
N ARG A 58 -5.75 1.92 -0.47
CA ARG A 58 -7.06 1.62 0.09
C ARG A 58 -7.95 0.91 -0.93
N LYS A 59 -7.95 1.41 -2.17
CA LYS A 59 -8.72 0.78 -3.22
C LYS A 59 -8.25 -0.65 -3.49
N ALA A 60 -6.94 -0.86 -3.49
CA ALA A 60 -6.38 -2.19 -3.70
C ALA A 60 -6.87 -3.18 -2.63
N LEU A 61 -6.95 -2.73 -1.38
CA LEU A 61 -7.44 -3.58 -0.31
C LEU A 61 -8.93 -3.86 -0.42
N VAL A 62 -9.71 -2.88 -0.84
CA VAL A 62 -11.13 -3.08 -1.08
C VAL A 62 -11.33 -4.10 -2.19
N ASP A 63 -10.60 -3.97 -3.28
CA ASP A 63 -10.69 -4.91 -4.40
C ASP A 63 -10.29 -6.32 -3.98
N ARG A 64 -9.23 -6.42 -3.17
CA ARG A 64 -8.77 -7.70 -2.64
C ARG A 64 -9.86 -8.37 -1.79
N THR A 65 -10.52 -7.58 -0.97
CA THR A 65 -11.60 -8.08 -0.12
C THR A 65 -12.78 -8.57 -0.94
N LYS A 66 -13.13 -7.82 -1.98
CA LYS A 66 -14.22 -8.22 -2.87
C LYS A 66 -13.93 -9.54 -3.56
N LYS A 67 -12.70 -9.73 -4.02
CA LYS A 67 -12.31 -10.98 -4.66
C LYS A 67 -12.43 -12.15 -3.71
N LYS A 68 -12.01 -11.98 -2.46
CA LYS A 68 -12.11 -13.04 -1.47
C LYS A 68 -13.56 -13.41 -1.19
N ASN A 69 -14.43 -12.42 -1.09
CA ASN A 69 -15.85 -12.67 -0.84
C ASN A 69 -16.49 -13.40 -2.01
N LEU A 70 -16.15 -13.04 -3.23
CA LEU A 70 -16.68 -13.71 -4.40
C LEU A 70 -16.23 -15.17 -4.46
N ASN A 71 -15.01 -15.43 -4.06
CA ASN A 71 -14.48 -16.79 -4.08
C ASN A 71 -15.13 -17.68 -3.03
N ARG A 72 -15.79 -17.10 -2.05
CA ARG A 72 -16.48 -17.86 -1.01
C ARG A 72 -17.87 -18.29 -1.40
N LEU A 73 -18.38 -17.66 -2.42
CA LEU A 73 -19.71 -18.01 -2.92
C LEU A 73 -19.61 -19.16 -3.89
#